data_caf706bee13a215d57f345b4997cc13e
#
_entry.id   caf706bee13a215d57f345b4997cc13e
#
_cell.length_a   1.000
_cell.length_b   1.000
_cell.length_c   1.000
_cell.angle_alpha   90.00
_cell.angle_beta   90.00
_cell.angle_gamma   90.00
#
_symmetry.space_group_name_H-M   'P 1'
#
loop_
_entity.id
_entity.type
_entity.pdbx_description
1 polymer ?
#
loop_
_entity_poly.entity_id
_entity_poly.type
_entity_poly.pdbx_seq_one_letter_code
_entity_poly.pdbx_strand_id
1 'polypeptide(L)'
;MGEFSIGQSVTRLEDPRLLTGKGRYLDDINYDRQLYAVILRSPHAHADIVSINTDAAKVAPGVHAVLTGQDYRDDGMGVVPCMGNYTRRDGSPMYIPDRPALAVGRVRNIGYPVVLVVADTESEARDASELIDVEYSPLPAVTSCYEAFKDGAPQLYDDCPNNESYFYEAGDKAATDAAFDKADHVVSQHLVINRVTANAMENRGVIGDFNPGDGRYTLRCGFQRPWLFRKSLADQAFKVPESKIRLVTDDIGGSYGLRGSIYPEMVLMPWVSKIVGRPVKWVADRSESHLSDDDGRDNIVDASLAFDADGTFQAIRIRSWGNLGAYVSYRGAAPPVVHIGTAIGVYTTPTAHVEISGMLTNTHCTSPYRGAGRPESSYMIERLVEMAADELAMDPAELRRKNIIPSSAMPYKTPLTYTYDCGEFEQNLDIAMEMADWAGFPERRKESEA
;
A
#
# COMPACT_ATOMS: atom_id res chain seq x y z
N MET A 1 21.37 -5.65 -38.05
CA MET A 1 20.85 -4.69 -37.08
C MET A 1 21.68 -4.79 -35.86
N GLY A 2 22.17 -3.66 -35.33
CA GLY A 2 23.23 -3.63 -34.35
C GLY A 2 22.91 -4.36 -33.05
N GLU A 3 23.94 -4.94 -32.48
CA GLU A 3 23.97 -5.64 -31.21
C GLU A 3 23.82 -4.69 -30.01
N PHE A 4 22.78 -3.84 -30.02
CA PHE A 4 22.57 -2.86 -28.95
C PHE A 4 21.33 -3.18 -28.13
N SER A 5 21.55 -3.60 -26.92
CA SER A 5 20.71 -3.73 -25.72
C SER A 5 19.19 -3.98 -25.84
N ILE A 6 18.48 -3.43 -26.81
CA ILE A 6 17.04 -3.66 -26.98
C ILE A 6 16.79 -5.10 -27.45
N GLY A 7 16.05 -5.88 -26.65
CA GLY A 7 15.76 -7.30 -26.93
C GLY A 7 16.89 -8.27 -26.62
N GLN A 8 17.99 -7.81 -26.01
CA GLN A 8 19.11 -8.66 -25.59
C GLN A 8 19.10 -8.91 -24.09
N SER A 9 19.55 -10.11 -23.69
CA SER A 9 19.77 -10.44 -22.29
C SER A 9 21.09 -9.82 -21.81
N VAL A 10 21.02 -8.67 -21.15
CA VAL A 10 22.17 -7.99 -20.55
C VAL A 10 22.17 -8.24 -19.04
N THR A 11 23.28 -8.80 -18.52
CA THR A 11 23.46 -9.01 -17.08
C THR A 11 23.65 -7.67 -16.36
N ARG A 12 23.09 -7.53 -15.16
CA ARG A 12 23.28 -6.34 -14.31
C ARG A 12 24.73 -6.30 -13.79
N LEU A 13 25.28 -5.09 -13.65
CA LEU A 13 26.64 -4.89 -13.12
C LEU A 13 26.78 -5.37 -11.67
N GLU A 14 25.69 -5.35 -10.91
CA GLU A 14 25.66 -5.75 -9.50
C GLU A 14 25.62 -7.26 -9.31
N ASP A 15 25.17 -8.04 -10.30
CA ASP A 15 24.94 -9.48 -10.15
C ASP A 15 26.15 -10.25 -9.61
N PRO A 16 27.40 -10.07 -10.12
CA PRO A 16 28.56 -10.78 -9.58
C PRO A 16 28.81 -10.49 -8.10
N ARG A 17 28.61 -9.26 -7.66
CA ARG A 17 28.78 -8.85 -6.27
C ARG A 17 27.70 -9.46 -5.38
N LEU A 18 26.44 -9.38 -5.77
CA LEU A 18 25.31 -9.91 -5.02
C LEU A 18 25.35 -11.44 -4.94
N LEU A 19 25.59 -12.12 -6.06
CA LEU A 19 25.64 -13.59 -6.12
C LEU A 19 26.82 -14.20 -5.37
N THR A 20 27.86 -13.43 -5.07
CA THR A 20 29.02 -13.89 -4.30
C THR A 20 28.99 -13.46 -2.82
N GLY A 21 27.83 -13.05 -2.30
CA GLY A 21 27.65 -12.68 -0.91
C GLY A 21 28.32 -11.37 -0.49
N LYS A 22 28.59 -10.48 -1.45
CA LYS A 22 29.22 -9.17 -1.21
C LYS A 22 28.19 -8.03 -1.19
N GLY A 23 26.89 -8.35 -1.16
CA GLY A 23 25.83 -7.38 -0.90
C GLY A 23 25.97 -6.77 0.48
N ARG A 24 25.56 -5.52 0.64
CA ARG A 24 25.56 -4.83 1.93
C ARG A 24 24.18 -4.23 2.15
N TYR A 25 23.41 -4.91 2.98
CA TYR A 25 22.07 -4.53 3.38
C TYR A 25 22.12 -3.70 4.67
N LEU A 26 21.01 -3.12 5.06
CA LEU A 26 21.01 -2.20 6.19
C LEU A 26 21.55 -2.84 7.48
N ASP A 27 21.21 -4.09 7.73
CA ASP A 27 21.64 -4.77 8.96
C ASP A 27 23.15 -5.08 9.01
N ASP A 28 23.81 -5.14 7.85
CA ASP A 28 25.27 -5.27 7.75
C ASP A 28 26.01 -3.98 8.08
N ILE A 29 25.30 -2.85 8.23
CA ILE A 29 25.89 -1.51 8.37
C ILE A 29 25.81 -1.07 9.82
N ASN A 30 26.95 -0.73 10.40
CA ASN A 30 27.05 -0.18 11.74
C ASN A 30 27.91 1.07 11.75
N TYR A 31 27.58 1.99 12.62
CA TYR A 31 28.34 3.22 12.90
C TYR A 31 29.05 3.13 14.24
N ASP A 32 30.15 3.88 14.33
CA ASP A 32 30.85 4.03 15.59
C ASP A 32 29.92 4.61 16.67
N ARG A 33 29.96 4.04 17.90
CA ARG A 33 29.15 4.46 19.03
C ARG A 33 27.64 4.38 18.77
N GLN A 34 27.19 3.56 17.84
CA GLN A 34 25.78 3.36 17.51
C GLN A 34 25.02 2.83 18.72
N LEU A 35 23.81 3.34 18.90
CA LEU A 35 22.80 2.81 19.81
C LEU A 35 21.73 2.03 19.05
N TYR A 36 20.94 1.27 19.77
CA TYR A 36 19.87 0.42 19.23
C TYR A 36 18.52 0.87 19.79
N ALA A 37 17.51 0.84 18.94
CA ALA A 37 16.17 1.22 19.30
C ALA A 37 15.21 0.02 19.24
N VAL A 38 14.29 -0.04 20.20
CA VAL A 38 13.12 -0.93 20.21
C VAL A 38 11.86 -0.07 20.36
N ILE A 39 10.80 -0.45 19.67
CA ILE A 39 9.53 0.27 19.69
C ILE A 39 8.47 -0.61 20.36
N LEU A 40 7.95 -0.15 21.51
CA LEU A 40 6.77 -0.74 22.11
C LEU A 40 5.55 -0.35 21.26
N ARG A 41 4.83 -1.35 20.78
CA ARG A 41 3.69 -1.18 19.86
C ARG A 41 2.36 -1.52 20.53
N SER A 42 1.29 -0.88 20.06
CA SER A 42 -0.06 -1.11 20.54
C SER A 42 -0.54 -2.54 20.25
N PRO A 43 -1.09 -3.26 21.24
CA PRO A 43 -1.82 -4.50 21.02
C PRO A 43 -3.29 -4.28 20.64
N HIS A 44 -3.79 -3.04 20.69
CA HIS A 44 -5.20 -2.69 20.46
C HIS A 44 -5.42 -2.11 19.07
N ALA A 45 -6.51 -2.53 18.43
CA ALA A 45 -6.98 -1.96 17.18
C ALA A 45 -7.53 -0.53 17.36
N HIS A 46 -8.17 -0.24 18.49
CA HIS A 46 -8.69 1.08 18.86
C HIS A 46 -8.77 1.20 20.37
N ALA A 47 -8.04 2.12 20.95
CA ALA A 47 -8.06 2.36 22.39
C ALA A 47 -7.54 3.75 22.74
N ASP A 48 -8.06 4.33 23.81
CA ASP A 48 -7.44 5.47 24.47
C ASP A 48 -6.27 4.98 25.32
N ILE A 49 -5.17 5.73 25.30
CA ILE A 49 -4.03 5.54 26.20
C ILE A 49 -4.34 6.32 27.48
N VAL A 50 -4.62 5.61 28.57
CA VAL A 50 -4.96 6.21 29.87
C VAL A 50 -3.69 6.68 30.57
N SER A 51 -2.68 5.83 30.61
CA SER A 51 -1.38 6.15 31.22
C SER A 51 -0.24 5.35 30.59
N ILE A 52 0.98 5.90 30.68
CA ILE A 52 2.23 5.23 30.31
C ILE A 52 3.20 5.43 31.46
N ASN A 53 3.61 4.34 32.10
CA ASN A 53 4.65 4.35 33.13
C ASN A 53 5.98 3.83 32.55
N THR A 54 6.97 4.71 32.48
CA THR A 54 8.30 4.44 31.91
C THR A 54 9.42 4.46 32.95
N ASP A 55 9.10 4.65 34.22
CA ASP A 55 10.10 4.93 35.26
C ASP A 55 11.11 3.80 35.44
N ALA A 56 10.65 2.54 35.48
CA ALA A 56 11.51 1.37 35.57
C ALA A 56 12.40 1.21 34.32
N ALA A 57 11.87 1.46 33.13
CA ALA A 57 12.61 1.36 31.87
C ALA A 57 13.72 2.44 31.78
N LYS A 58 13.47 3.65 32.25
CA LYS A 58 14.44 4.76 32.22
C LYS A 58 15.71 4.51 33.02
N VAL A 59 15.63 3.68 34.07
CA VAL A 59 16.76 3.35 34.95
C VAL A 59 17.36 1.96 34.66
N ALA A 60 16.86 1.27 33.66
CA ALA A 60 17.37 -0.03 33.27
C ALA A 60 18.80 0.06 32.70
N PRO A 61 19.62 -0.98 32.86
CA PRO A 61 21.00 -0.97 32.36
C PRO A 61 21.10 -0.67 30.86
N GLY A 62 22.09 0.12 30.47
CA GLY A 62 22.37 0.46 29.06
C GLY A 62 21.37 1.42 28.40
N VAL A 63 20.28 1.82 29.07
CA VAL A 63 19.24 2.70 28.51
C VAL A 63 19.71 4.16 28.46
N HIS A 64 19.54 4.78 27.30
CA HIS A 64 19.88 6.20 27.04
C HIS A 64 18.64 7.07 26.89
N ALA A 65 17.53 6.54 26.37
CA ALA A 65 16.27 7.27 26.24
C ALA A 65 15.06 6.33 26.26
N VAL A 66 13.97 6.80 26.89
CA VAL A 66 12.63 6.19 26.81
C VAL A 66 11.66 7.33 26.51
N LEU A 67 11.11 7.39 25.31
CA LEU A 67 10.36 8.51 24.77
C LEU A 67 8.95 8.10 24.36
N THR A 68 7.99 8.95 24.67
CA THR A 68 6.55 8.78 24.42
C THR A 68 6.05 9.74 23.32
N GLY A 69 4.81 9.59 22.92
CA GLY A 69 4.16 10.53 22.02
C GLY A 69 4.07 11.96 22.59
N GLN A 70 4.07 12.11 23.93
CA GLN A 70 4.09 13.42 24.55
C GLN A 70 5.46 14.11 24.35
N ASP A 71 6.56 13.40 24.57
CA ASP A 71 7.92 13.91 24.31
C ASP A 71 8.10 14.34 22.85
N TYR A 72 7.55 13.53 21.91
CA TYR A 72 7.56 13.83 20.48
C TYR A 72 6.82 15.14 20.14
N ARG A 73 5.68 15.36 20.77
CA ARG A 73 4.87 16.58 20.60
C ARG A 73 5.56 17.80 21.22
N ASP A 74 6.11 17.67 22.41
CA ASP A 74 6.76 18.76 23.16
C ASP A 74 8.01 19.25 22.44
N ASP A 75 8.72 18.37 21.73
CA ASP A 75 9.82 18.74 20.83
C ASP A 75 9.37 19.43 19.52
N GLY A 76 8.06 19.64 19.33
CA GLY A 76 7.50 20.35 18.19
C GLY A 76 7.63 19.61 16.85
N MET A 77 7.85 18.30 16.90
CA MET A 77 7.94 17.46 15.72
C MET A 77 6.62 17.46 14.94
N GLY A 78 6.70 17.22 13.63
CA GLY A 78 5.54 17.21 12.76
C GLY A 78 4.93 15.82 12.62
N VAL A 79 4.19 15.61 11.52
CA VAL A 79 3.51 14.33 11.23
C VAL A 79 4.34 13.45 10.31
N VAL A 80 4.08 12.16 10.33
CA VAL A 80 4.58 11.22 9.31
C VAL A 80 3.96 11.62 7.97
N PRO A 81 4.76 11.97 6.95
CA PRO A 81 4.25 12.52 5.71
C PRO A 81 3.31 11.59 4.97
N CYS A 82 2.26 12.16 4.37
CA CYS A 82 1.44 11.48 3.38
C CYS A 82 1.22 12.36 2.14
N MET A 83 0.73 11.75 1.06
CA MET A 83 0.33 12.44 -0.17
C MET A 83 -1.10 12.02 -0.53
N GLY A 84 -1.95 13.00 -0.81
CA GLY A 84 -3.30 12.81 -1.32
C GLY A 84 -3.85 14.12 -1.87
N ASN A 85 -4.52 14.04 -3.01
CA ASN A 85 -5.10 15.20 -3.69
C ASN A 85 -6.49 14.87 -4.28
N TYR A 86 -7.20 13.93 -3.66
CA TYR A 86 -8.58 13.62 -4.02
C TYR A 86 -9.53 14.56 -3.30
N THR A 87 -10.81 14.45 -3.61
CA THR A 87 -11.88 15.25 -3.02
C THR A 87 -12.93 14.35 -2.37
N ARG A 88 -13.69 14.90 -1.45
CA ARG A 88 -14.89 14.32 -0.89
C ARG A 88 -16.07 14.52 -1.86
N ARG A 89 -17.23 13.93 -1.55
CA ARG A 89 -18.47 14.06 -2.36
C ARG A 89 -18.97 15.50 -2.48
N ASP A 90 -18.68 16.35 -1.53
CA ASP A 90 -19.03 17.77 -1.51
C ASP A 90 -18.01 18.67 -2.22
N GLY A 91 -16.96 18.09 -2.81
CA GLY A 91 -15.87 18.79 -3.47
C GLY A 91 -14.78 19.34 -2.54
N SER A 92 -14.94 19.20 -1.22
CA SER A 92 -13.89 19.56 -0.26
C SER A 92 -12.66 18.63 -0.39
N PRO A 93 -11.46 19.04 0.04
CA PRO A 93 -10.29 18.16 0.07
C PRO A 93 -10.54 16.87 0.84
N MET A 94 -9.90 15.77 0.41
CA MET A 94 -9.95 14.49 1.12
C MET A 94 -9.53 14.66 2.59
N TYR A 95 -10.11 13.83 3.45
CA TYR A 95 -9.71 13.82 4.86
C TYR A 95 -8.39 13.06 5.04
N ILE A 96 -7.41 13.75 5.58
CA ILE A 96 -6.10 13.18 5.92
C ILE A 96 -5.87 13.39 7.41
N PRO A 97 -5.96 12.33 8.22
CA PRO A 97 -5.69 12.46 9.65
C PRO A 97 -4.21 12.71 9.92
N ASP A 98 -3.91 13.55 10.91
CA ASP A 98 -2.56 13.71 11.42
C ASP A 98 -2.03 12.36 11.92
N ARG A 99 -0.83 11.97 11.46
CA ARG A 99 -0.15 10.74 11.83
C ARG A 99 1.13 11.06 12.62
N PRO A 100 1.09 11.16 13.97
CA PRO A 100 2.29 11.36 14.77
C PRO A 100 3.17 10.10 14.70
N ALA A 101 4.50 10.23 14.82
CA ALA A 101 5.37 9.04 14.75
C ALA A 101 5.28 8.15 16.00
N LEU A 102 4.85 8.69 17.14
CA LEU A 102 4.45 7.97 18.37
C LEU A 102 3.01 8.33 18.72
N ALA A 103 2.25 7.39 19.21
CA ALA A 103 0.84 7.59 19.59
C ALA A 103 0.69 8.64 20.69
N VAL A 104 -0.28 9.54 20.51
CA VAL A 104 -0.64 10.55 21.47
C VAL A 104 -2.09 10.38 21.86
N GLY A 105 -2.33 9.94 23.10
CA GLY A 105 -3.64 9.81 23.71
C GLY A 105 -4.52 8.67 23.15
N ARG A 106 -4.32 8.24 21.90
CA ARG A 106 -5.15 7.18 21.27
C ARG A 106 -4.37 6.38 20.23
N VAL A 107 -4.57 5.08 20.23
CA VAL A 107 -4.15 4.17 19.17
C VAL A 107 -5.33 3.78 18.30
N ARG A 108 -5.11 3.64 16.97
CA ARG A 108 -6.17 3.36 15.99
C ARG A 108 -5.91 2.13 15.13
N ASN A 109 -4.79 1.45 15.35
CA ASN A 109 -4.50 0.14 14.76
C ASN A 109 -3.51 -0.64 15.64
N ILE A 110 -3.57 -1.95 15.55
CA ILE A 110 -2.57 -2.84 16.15
C ILE A 110 -1.19 -2.52 15.55
N GLY A 111 -0.12 -2.63 16.35
CA GLY A 111 1.24 -2.39 15.88
C GLY A 111 1.64 -0.91 15.76
N TYR A 112 0.75 0.05 16.10
CA TYR A 112 1.11 1.46 16.10
C TYR A 112 2.18 1.78 17.16
N PRO A 113 3.22 2.58 16.87
CA PRO A 113 4.27 2.93 17.82
C PRO A 113 3.71 3.72 19.02
N VAL A 114 4.05 3.29 20.24
CA VAL A 114 3.60 3.92 21.50
C VAL A 114 4.77 4.51 22.29
N VAL A 115 5.82 3.70 22.50
CA VAL A 115 7.02 4.16 23.23
C VAL A 115 8.26 3.73 22.45
N LEU A 116 9.26 4.62 22.41
CA LEU A 116 10.57 4.38 21.82
C LEU A 116 11.59 4.20 22.94
N VAL A 117 12.30 3.07 22.96
CA VAL A 117 13.41 2.78 23.89
C VAL A 117 14.72 2.74 23.12
N VAL A 118 15.77 3.39 23.63
CA VAL A 118 17.11 3.40 23.06
C VAL A 118 18.14 2.98 24.10
N ALA A 119 18.96 1.97 23.76
CA ALA A 119 19.98 1.42 24.64
C ALA A 119 21.29 1.14 23.90
N ASP A 120 22.33 0.73 24.64
CA ASP A 120 23.65 0.36 24.09
C ASP A 120 23.56 -0.90 23.18
N THR A 121 22.64 -1.80 23.49
CA THR A 121 22.37 -3.01 22.69
C THR A 121 20.87 -3.20 22.45
N GLU A 122 20.52 -3.95 21.40
CA GLU A 122 19.12 -4.29 21.12
C GLU A 122 18.49 -5.09 22.26
N SER A 123 19.24 -6.01 22.89
CA SER A 123 18.74 -6.80 24.00
C SER A 123 18.39 -5.95 25.21
N GLU A 124 19.26 -4.99 25.58
CA GLU A 124 18.97 -4.06 26.69
C GLU A 124 17.76 -3.16 26.37
N ALA A 125 17.61 -2.71 25.10
CA ALA A 125 16.44 -1.95 24.71
C ALA A 125 15.14 -2.79 24.77
N ARG A 126 15.21 -4.08 24.43
CA ARG A 126 14.09 -5.02 24.49
C ARG A 126 13.72 -5.32 25.95
N ASP A 127 14.69 -5.68 26.80
CA ASP A 127 14.47 -5.91 28.24
C ASP A 127 13.84 -4.69 28.91
N ALA A 128 14.35 -3.48 28.58
CA ALA A 128 13.78 -2.24 29.10
C ALA A 128 12.36 -1.98 28.61
N SER A 129 12.03 -2.34 27.37
CA SER A 129 10.68 -2.18 26.83
C SER A 129 9.64 -3.05 27.56
N GLU A 130 10.03 -4.19 28.09
CA GLU A 130 9.17 -5.07 28.91
C GLU A 130 8.86 -4.50 30.31
N LEU A 131 9.63 -3.52 30.76
CA LEU A 131 9.38 -2.82 32.02
C LEU A 131 8.39 -1.65 31.91
N ILE A 132 7.90 -1.38 30.71
CA ILE A 132 6.95 -0.29 30.44
C ILE A 132 5.53 -0.81 30.65
N ASP A 133 4.78 -0.13 31.50
CA ASP A 133 3.36 -0.40 31.69
C ASP A 133 2.51 0.65 30.97
N VAL A 134 1.57 0.17 30.12
CA VAL A 134 0.64 1.03 29.37
C VAL A 134 -0.78 0.61 29.68
N GLU A 135 -1.54 1.50 30.26
CA GLU A 135 -2.96 1.30 30.52
C GLU A 135 -3.80 1.79 29.33
N TYR A 136 -4.62 0.90 28.80
CA TYR A 136 -5.51 1.20 27.68
C TYR A 136 -6.99 1.10 28.07
N SER A 137 -7.82 1.98 27.48
CA SER A 137 -9.27 1.88 27.49
C SER A 137 -9.75 1.50 26.08
N PRO A 138 -10.10 0.23 25.82
CA PRO A 138 -10.51 -0.21 24.49
C PRO A 138 -11.77 0.49 23.98
N LEU A 139 -11.80 0.78 22.69
CA LEU A 139 -12.91 1.40 21.97
C LEU A 139 -13.45 0.47 20.89
N PRO A 140 -14.70 0.65 20.43
CA PRO A 140 -15.22 -0.06 19.27
C PRO A 140 -14.32 0.15 18.04
N ALA A 141 -14.10 -0.93 17.28
CA ALA A 141 -13.23 -0.92 16.09
C ALA A 141 -13.95 -1.49 14.88
N VAL A 142 -13.61 -0.98 13.69
CA VAL A 142 -14.07 -1.51 12.40
C VAL A 142 -12.86 -1.74 11.49
N THR A 143 -12.78 -2.94 10.91
CA THR A 143 -11.62 -3.37 10.09
C THR A 143 -11.98 -3.56 8.61
N SER A 144 -13.24 -3.82 8.28
CA SER A 144 -13.71 -3.93 6.91
C SER A 144 -14.05 -2.53 6.35
N CYS A 145 -13.51 -2.20 5.19
CA CYS A 145 -13.82 -0.93 4.51
C CYS A 145 -15.30 -0.84 4.08
N TYR A 146 -15.93 -1.97 3.78
CA TYR A 146 -17.36 -2.02 3.45
C TYR A 146 -18.24 -1.79 4.69
N GLU A 147 -17.92 -2.43 5.81
CA GLU A 147 -18.65 -2.23 7.07
C GLU A 147 -18.42 -0.82 7.63
N ALA A 148 -17.22 -0.25 7.45
CA ALA A 148 -16.91 1.12 7.89
C ALA A 148 -17.76 2.20 7.20
N PHE A 149 -18.27 1.92 6.00
CA PHE A 149 -19.14 2.82 5.24
C PHE A 149 -20.60 2.81 5.70
N LYS A 150 -21.03 1.77 6.42
CA LYS A 150 -22.42 1.60 6.84
C LYS A 150 -22.82 2.58 7.93
N ASP A 151 -24.09 2.97 7.94
CA ASP A 151 -24.66 3.79 9.00
C ASP A 151 -24.49 3.10 10.37
N GLY A 152 -24.04 3.88 11.36
CA GLY A 152 -23.81 3.38 12.71
C GLY A 152 -22.49 2.63 12.92
N ALA A 153 -21.63 2.52 11.91
CA ALA A 153 -20.27 1.97 12.07
C ALA A 153 -19.46 2.79 13.08
N PRO A 154 -18.56 2.14 13.86
CA PRO A 154 -17.61 2.87 14.70
C PRO A 154 -16.82 3.89 13.90
N GLN A 155 -16.76 5.13 14.37
CA GLN A 155 -16.00 6.19 13.71
C GLN A 155 -14.59 6.28 14.27
N LEU A 156 -13.59 6.37 13.37
CA LEU A 156 -12.20 6.53 13.76
C LEU A 156 -11.86 7.97 14.13
N TYR A 157 -12.52 8.94 13.45
CA TYR A 157 -12.30 10.38 13.60
C TYR A 157 -13.64 11.11 13.56
N ASP A 158 -13.87 12.02 14.52
CA ASP A 158 -15.15 12.72 14.68
C ASP A 158 -15.49 13.62 13.48
N ASP A 159 -14.47 14.12 12.78
CA ASP A 159 -14.58 15.01 11.61
C ASP A 159 -14.46 14.27 10.26
N CYS A 160 -14.53 12.92 10.28
CA CYS A 160 -14.58 12.09 9.09
C CYS A 160 -15.86 11.23 9.05
N PRO A 161 -17.01 11.80 8.68
CA PRO A 161 -18.28 11.07 8.64
C PRO A 161 -18.21 9.81 7.79
N ASN A 162 -18.82 8.72 8.27
CA ASN A 162 -18.86 7.39 7.62
C ASN A 162 -17.47 6.82 7.31
N ASN A 163 -16.41 7.33 7.97
CA ASN A 163 -15.02 6.94 7.71
C ASN A 163 -14.56 7.12 6.24
N GLU A 164 -15.29 7.86 5.42
CA GLU A 164 -14.95 8.11 4.01
C GLU A 164 -13.97 9.28 3.89
N SER A 165 -12.69 8.95 3.63
CA SER A 165 -11.63 9.94 3.43
C SER A 165 -11.81 10.70 2.12
N TYR A 166 -12.12 9.99 1.03
CA TYR A 166 -12.37 10.58 -0.28
C TYR A 166 -13.38 9.77 -1.10
N PHE A 167 -13.95 10.43 -2.10
CA PHE A 167 -14.77 9.82 -3.13
C PHE A 167 -14.19 10.16 -4.52
N TYR A 168 -14.18 9.17 -5.41
CA TYR A 168 -13.75 9.35 -6.79
C TYR A 168 -14.76 8.71 -7.74
N GLU A 169 -15.07 9.41 -8.81
CA GLU A 169 -16.00 8.97 -9.84
C GLU A 169 -15.36 9.15 -11.23
N ALA A 170 -15.60 8.20 -12.14
CA ALA A 170 -15.10 8.27 -13.52
C ALA A 170 -16.04 7.54 -14.48
N GLY A 171 -15.97 7.92 -15.76
CA GLY A 171 -16.80 7.35 -16.82
C GLY A 171 -18.08 8.16 -17.04
N ASP A 172 -19.05 7.55 -17.72
CA ASP A 172 -20.36 8.15 -18.05
C ASP A 172 -21.50 7.35 -17.42
N LYS A 173 -22.01 7.85 -16.30
CA LYS A 173 -23.10 7.20 -15.55
C LYS A 173 -24.36 7.04 -16.40
N ALA A 174 -24.78 8.09 -17.11
CA ALA A 174 -26.03 8.09 -17.86
C ALA A 174 -25.97 7.13 -19.04
N ALA A 175 -24.85 7.12 -19.81
CA ALA A 175 -24.65 6.18 -20.91
C ALA A 175 -24.57 4.73 -20.39
N THR A 176 -23.90 4.52 -19.23
CA THR A 176 -23.78 3.20 -18.63
C THR A 176 -25.15 2.70 -18.15
N ASP A 177 -25.93 3.51 -17.44
CA ASP A 177 -27.27 3.14 -17.02
C ASP A 177 -28.18 2.78 -18.20
N ALA A 178 -28.15 3.58 -19.28
CA ALA A 178 -28.92 3.31 -20.49
C ALA A 178 -28.46 2.02 -21.22
N ALA A 179 -27.20 1.65 -21.15
CA ALA A 179 -26.68 0.39 -21.71
C ALA A 179 -27.15 -0.80 -20.87
N PHE A 180 -27.11 -0.72 -19.53
CA PHE A 180 -27.63 -1.74 -18.65
C PHE A 180 -29.13 -1.99 -18.82
N ASP A 181 -29.92 -0.93 -19.05
CA ASP A 181 -31.38 -1.02 -19.27
C ASP A 181 -31.74 -1.74 -20.57
N LYS A 182 -30.83 -1.77 -21.55
CA LYS A 182 -31.05 -2.33 -22.89
C LYS A 182 -30.38 -3.68 -23.11
N ALA A 183 -29.43 -4.06 -22.27
CA ALA A 183 -28.65 -5.28 -22.41
C ALA A 183 -29.54 -6.52 -22.30
N ASP A 184 -29.27 -7.54 -23.10
CA ASP A 184 -29.96 -8.84 -23.00
C ASP A 184 -29.57 -9.60 -21.74
N HIS A 185 -28.33 -9.44 -21.26
CA HIS A 185 -27.76 -10.11 -20.11
C HIS A 185 -26.98 -9.15 -19.20
N VAL A 186 -27.01 -9.43 -17.90
CA VAL A 186 -26.22 -8.75 -16.89
C VAL A 186 -25.70 -9.77 -15.89
N VAL A 187 -24.37 -9.81 -15.72
CA VAL A 187 -23.74 -10.54 -14.61
C VAL A 187 -23.22 -9.57 -13.57
N SER A 188 -23.33 -9.94 -12.30
CA SER A 188 -22.91 -9.09 -11.18
C SER A 188 -22.22 -9.91 -10.11
N GLN A 189 -21.19 -9.35 -9.49
CA GLN A 189 -20.46 -10.02 -8.42
C GLN A 189 -20.01 -9.05 -7.33
N HIS A 190 -20.14 -9.51 -6.08
CA HIS A 190 -19.50 -8.93 -4.91
C HIS A 190 -18.14 -9.62 -4.70
N LEU A 191 -17.06 -8.87 -4.82
CA LEU A 191 -15.68 -9.38 -4.75
C LEU A 191 -14.98 -8.86 -3.51
N VAL A 192 -14.34 -9.75 -2.77
CA VAL A 192 -13.42 -9.41 -1.70
C VAL A 192 -12.00 -9.64 -2.21
N ILE A 193 -11.25 -8.55 -2.34
CA ILE A 193 -9.86 -8.58 -2.75
C ILE A 193 -9.02 -8.48 -1.49
N ASN A 194 -8.43 -9.60 -1.06
CA ASN A 194 -7.77 -9.73 0.22
C ASN A 194 -6.61 -8.75 0.40
N ARG A 195 -6.42 -8.31 1.63
CA ARG A 195 -5.21 -7.66 2.10
C ARG A 195 -4.01 -8.59 1.94
N VAL A 196 -2.86 -8.04 1.53
CA VAL A 196 -1.61 -8.77 1.33
C VAL A 196 -0.44 -7.96 1.86
N THR A 197 0.59 -8.65 2.38
CA THR A 197 1.86 -8.04 2.77
C THR A 197 2.93 -8.25 1.70
N ALA A 198 3.85 -7.30 1.57
CA ALA A 198 4.97 -7.41 0.64
C ALA A 198 5.97 -8.51 1.02
N ASN A 199 6.14 -8.75 2.31
CA ASN A 199 7.00 -9.79 2.89
C ASN A 199 8.38 -9.88 2.21
N ALA A 200 9.06 -8.72 2.07
CA ALA A 200 10.41 -8.67 1.51
C ALA A 200 11.39 -9.51 2.34
N MET A 201 12.39 -10.12 1.70
CA MET A 201 13.38 -10.94 2.41
C MET A 201 14.15 -10.13 3.46
N GLU A 202 14.55 -8.90 3.11
CA GLU A 202 15.09 -7.93 4.06
C GLU A 202 13.96 -7.22 4.79
N ASN A 203 13.92 -7.30 6.12
CA ASN A 203 13.01 -6.52 6.95
C ASN A 203 13.29 -5.02 6.82
N ARG A 204 12.33 -4.18 7.21
CA ARG A 204 12.59 -2.74 7.29
C ARG A 204 13.57 -2.43 8.40
N GLY A 205 14.41 -1.44 8.16
CA GLY A 205 15.29 -0.88 9.15
C GLY A 205 15.67 0.55 8.79
N VAL A 206 16.12 1.29 9.79
CA VAL A 206 16.56 2.70 9.65
C VAL A 206 17.75 2.93 10.56
N ILE A 207 18.78 3.60 10.05
CA ILE A 207 19.80 4.24 10.89
C ILE A 207 19.60 5.74 10.77
N GLY A 208 19.34 6.39 11.90
CA GLY A 208 19.26 7.83 12.03
C GLY A 208 20.53 8.40 12.65
N ASP A 209 21.04 9.50 12.09
CA ASP A 209 22.18 10.22 12.62
C ASP A 209 21.95 11.73 12.51
N PHE A 210 22.26 12.47 13.58
CA PHE A 210 22.17 13.92 13.62
C PHE A 210 23.55 14.53 13.87
N ASN A 211 23.99 15.38 12.96
CA ASN A 211 25.23 16.12 13.10
C ASN A 211 24.96 17.52 13.71
N PRO A 212 25.35 17.78 14.96
CA PRO A 212 25.12 19.08 15.58
C PRO A 212 25.96 20.22 14.96
N GLY A 213 27.08 19.90 14.28
CA GLY A 213 27.96 20.88 13.66
C GLY A 213 27.33 21.62 12.48
N ASP A 214 26.52 20.94 11.68
CA ASP A 214 25.82 21.53 10.53
C ASP A 214 24.28 21.43 10.65
N GLY A 215 23.76 20.83 11.72
CA GLY A 215 22.33 20.67 11.99
C GLY A 215 21.64 19.74 11.00
N ARG A 216 22.36 18.76 10.42
CA ARG A 216 21.86 17.84 9.41
C ARG A 216 21.40 16.53 10.00
N TYR A 217 20.23 16.08 9.56
CA TYR A 217 19.71 14.74 9.79
C TYR A 217 20.12 13.83 8.63
N THR A 218 20.71 12.70 8.92
CA THR A 218 21.02 11.64 7.95
C THR A 218 20.17 10.43 8.27
N LEU A 219 19.42 9.95 7.26
CA LEU A 219 18.67 8.70 7.32
C LEU A 219 19.31 7.72 6.33
N ARG A 220 19.64 6.54 6.81
CA ARG A 220 20.03 5.41 5.98
C ARG A 220 18.97 4.33 6.07
N CYS A 221 18.33 4.01 4.95
CA CYS A 221 17.40 2.88 4.81
C CYS A 221 17.11 2.62 3.32
N GLY A 222 16.34 1.57 3.03
CA GLY A 222 15.89 1.31 1.67
C GLY A 222 14.79 2.30 1.25
N PHE A 223 15.01 3.05 0.15
CA PHE A 223 14.06 3.99 -0.42
C PHE A 223 13.79 3.67 -1.90
N GLN A 224 12.53 3.70 -2.32
CA GLN A 224 12.21 3.67 -3.75
C GLN A 224 12.29 5.07 -4.41
N ARG A 225 12.12 6.14 -3.64
CA ARG A 225 12.03 7.53 -4.15
C ARG A 225 12.68 8.53 -3.18
N PRO A 226 13.98 8.45 -2.94
CA PRO A 226 14.64 9.27 -1.92
C PRO A 226 14.43 10.78 -2.13
N TRP A 227 14.44 11.27 -3.37
CA TRP A 227 14.26 12.70 -3.66
C TRP A 227 12.89 13.25 -3.20
N LEU A 228 11.80 12.50 -3.36
CA LEU A 228 10.47 12.90 -2.88
C LEU A 228 10.39 12.85 -1.35
N PHE A 229 10.96 11.81 -0.75
CA PHE A 229 10.94 11.63 0.70
C PHE A 229 11.72 12.72 1.42
N ARG A 230 12.86 13.15 0.84
CA ARG A 230 13.67 14.23 1.41
C ARG A 230 12.85 15.49 1.61
N LYS A 231 12.14 15.94 0.57
CA LYS A 231 11.27 17.12 0.67
C LYS A 231 10.15 16.93 1.70
N SER A 232 9.43 15.82 1.64
CA SER A 232 8.29 15.59 2.53
C SER A 232 8.70 15.46 4.00
N LEU A 233 9.81 14.79 4.29
CA LEU A 233 10.37 14.71 5.65
C LEU A 233 10.79 16.08 6.17
N ALA A 234 11.46 16.88 5.32
CA ALA A 234 11.88 18.23 5.68
C ALA A 234 10.68 19.12 6.03
N ASP A 235 9.66 19.14 5.16
CA ASP A 235 8.52 20.05 5.30
C ASP A 235 7.55 19.62 6.41
N GLN A 236 7.20 18.32 6.47
CA GLN A 236 6.08 17.85 7.30
C GLN A 236 6.53 17.25 8.64
N ALA A 237 7.67 16.55 8.69
CA ALA A 237 8.12 15.87 9.91
C ALA A 237 9.11 16.73 10.73
N PHE A 238 10.21 17.15 10.12
CA PHE A 238 11.30 17.85 10.83
C PHE A 238 11.16 19.37 10.83
N LYS A 239 10.36 19.95 9.93
CA LYS A 239 10.14 21.40 9.77
C LYS A 239 11.46 22.17 9.62
N VAL A 240 12.33 21.69 8.76
CA VAL A 240 13.65 22.24 8.45
C VAL A 240 13.82 22.43 6.94
N PRO A 241 14.77 23.25 6.49
CA PRO A 241 15.13 23.32 5.08
C PRO A 241 15.54 21.95 4.53
N GLU A 242 15.15 21.63 3.29
CA GLU A 242 15.45 20.35 2.64
C GLU A 242 16.95 20.01 2.63
N SER A 243 17.81 21.01 2.56
CA SER A 243 19.28 20.86 2.64
C SER A 243 19.78 20.25 3.97
N LYS A 244 18.94 20.25 5.02
CA LYS A 244 19.22 19.63 6.31
C LYS A 244 18.87 18.16 6.38
N ILE A 245 18.27 17.59 5.33
CA ILE A 245 17.92 16.16 5.24
C ILE A 245 18.83 15.48 4.21
N ARG A 246 19.54 14.44 4.65
CA ARG A 246 20.32 13.54 3.80
C ARG A 246 19.74 12.14 3.85
N LEU A 247 19.39 11.59 2.70
CA LEU A 247 18.92 10.21 2.56
C LEU A 247 20.01 9.38 1.88
N VAL A 248 20.33 8.23 2.45
CA VAL A 248 21.31 7.27 1.95
C VAL A 248 20.64 5.92 1.79
N THR A 249 20.81 5.31 0.62
CA THR A 249 20.32 3.95 0.36
C THR A 249 21.44 3.12 -0.21
N ASP A 250 21.51 1.87 0.21
CA ASP A 250 22.48 0.86 -0.21
C ASP A 250 21.76 -0.25 -1.00
N ASP A 251 22.23 -1.47 -0.90
CA ASP A 251 21.51 -2.63 -1.44
C ASP A 251 20.18 -2.80 -0.72
N ILE A 252 19.16 -3.21 -1.45
CA ILE A 252 17.79 -3.39 -0.93
C ILE A 252 17.35 -4.83 -1.19
N GLY A 253 17.03 -5.55 -0.11
CA GLY A 253 16.61 -6.95 -0.12
C GLY A 253 15.13 -7.17 -0.41
N GLY A 254 14.58 -6.38 -1.34
CA GLY A 254 13.19 -6.44 -1.78
C GLY A 254 12.40 -5.20 -1.40
N SER A 255 11.41 -4.88 -2.22
CA SER A 255 10.50 -3.77 -1.98
C SER A 255 9.05 -4.11 -2.30
N TYR A 256 8.73 -4.50 -3.52
CA TYR A 256 7.39 -4.78 -4.02
C TYR A 256 6.37 -3.66 -3.78
N GLY A 257 6.84 -2.46 -3.45
CA GLY A 257 6.03 -1.29 -3.05
C GLY A 257 6.28 -0.81 -1.62
N LEU A 258 6.63 -1.71 -0.69
CA LEU A 258 6.85 -1.46 0.73
C LEU A 258 7.78 -0.27 1.01
N ARG A 259 8.88 -0.15 0.27
CA ARG A 259 9.86 0.93 0.42
C ARG A 259 9.47 2.23 -0.30
N GLY A 260 8.24 2.28 -0.82
CA GLY A 260 7.62 3.46 -1.42
C GLY A 260 6.86 4.34 -0.43
N SER A 261 6.81 3.96 0.84
CA SER A 261 6.13 4.67 1.94
C SER A 261 7.12 5.32 2.90
N ILE A 262 6.68 6.37 3.58
CA ILE A 262 7.38 6.96 4.72
C ILE A 262 6.75 6.39 5.98
N TYR A 263 7.58 5.83 6.85
CA TYR A 263 7.17 5.17 8.09
C TYR A 263 7.55 5.97 9.32
N PRO A 264 6.88 5.77 10.46
CA PRO A 264 7.21 6.40 11.73
C PRO A 264 8.70 6.30 12.09
N GLU A 265 9.31 5.15 11.88
CA GLU A 265 10.70 4.88 12.23
C GLU A 265 11.69 5.75 11.46
N MET A 266 11.33 6.17 10.23
CA MET A 266 12.14 7.10 9.43
C MET A 266 12.17 8.51 10.04
N VAL A 267 11.22 8.84 10.89
CA VAL A 267 11.17 10.09 11.63
C VAL A 267 11.80 9.91 13.01
N LEU A 268 11.51 8.81 13.69
CA LEU A 268 11.93 8.54 15.06
C LEU A 268 13.45 8.39 15.20
N MET A 269 14.10 7.64 14.30
CA MET A 269 15.54 7.37 14.44
C MET A 269 16.40 8.63 14.34
N PRO A 270 16.21 9.55 13.37
CA PRO A 270 16.97 10.80 13.35
C PRO A 270 16.58 11.76 14.47
N TRP A 271 15.30 11.76 14.88
CA TRP A 271 14.85 12.59 16.01
C TRP A 271 15.53 12.18 17.31
N VAL A 272 15.49 10.90 17.66
CA VAL A 272 16.12 10.43 18.89
C VAL A 272 17.65 10.52 18.83
N SER A 273 18.27 10.36 17.66
CA SER A 273 19.70 10.57 17.47
C SER A 273 20.13 12.00 17.87
N LYS A 274 19.30 13.00 17.57
CA LYS A 274 19.53 14.38 18.03
C LYS A 274 19.50 14.48 19.55
N ILE A 275 18.60 13.77 20.22
CA ILE A 275 18.46 13.78 21.69
C ILE A 275 19.66 13.11 22.37
N VAL A 276 20.03 11.90 21.91
CA VAL A 276 21.09 11.13 22.55
C VAL A 276 22.50 11.46 22.04
N GLY A 277 22.63 12.27 20.99
CA GLY A 277 23.93 12.72 20.43
C GLY A 277 24.75 11.60 19.80
N ARG A 278 24.13 10.50 19.38
CA ARG A 278 24.77 9.29 18.81
C ARG A 278 23.88 8.74 17.68
N PRO A 279 24.44 8.03 16.67
CA PRO A 279 23.65 7.30 15.69
C PRO A 279 22.75 6.27 16.36
N VAL A 280 21.51 6.11 15.86
CA VAL A 280 20.55 5.13 16.39
C VAL A 280 20.05 4.24 15.25
N LYS A 281 20.14 2.93 15.45
CA LYS A 281 19.68 1.88 14.54
C LYS A 281 18.45 1.19 15.08
N TRP A 282 17.48 0.99 14.21
CA TRP A 282 16.34 0.11 14.40
C TRP A 282 16.22 -0.83 13.19
N VAL A 283 15.99 -2.11 13.45
CA VAL A 283 15.66 -3.11 12.43
C VAL A 283 14.51 -3.95 12.95
N ALA A 284 13.44 -4.07 12.18
CA ALA A 284 12.31 -4.92 12.54
C ALA A 284 12.70 -6.40 12.50
N ASP A 285 12.24 -7.18 13.46
CA ASP A 285 12.12 -8.62 13.24
C ASP A 285 10.95 -8.95 12.30
N ARG A 286 10.80 -10.23 11.93
CA ARG A 286 9.73 -10.63 10.99
C ARG A 286 8.34 -10.41 11.55
N SER A 287 8.14 -10.68 12.82
CA SER A 287 6.86 -10.48 13.50
C SER A 287 6.50 -9.00 13.57
N GLU A 288 7.47 -8.16 13.92
CA GLU A 288 7.30 -6.71 13.92
C GLU A 288 7.02 -6.16 12.52
N SER A 289 7.65 -6.71 11.47
CA SER A 289 7.33 -6.35 10.08
C SER A 289 5.87 -6.62 9.75
N HIS A 290 5.32 -7.77 10.11
CA HIS A 290 3.89 -8.07 9.91
C HIS A 290 2.96 -7.15 10.72
N LEU A 291 3.42 -6.58 11.83
CA LEU A 291 2.65 -5.65 12.66
C LEU A 291 2.80 -4.18 12.26
N SER A 292 3.74 -3.83 11.40
CA SER A 292 4.10 -2.42 11.17
C SER A 292 4.32 -2.02 9.72
N ASP A 293 4.45 -2.98 8.81
CA ASP A 293 4.57 -2.71 7.39
C ASP A 293 3.21 -2.25 6.82
N ASP A 294 3.25 -1.33 5.85
CA ASP A 294 2.07 -1.04 5.06
C ASP A 294 1.70 -2.27 4.22
N ASP A 295 0.44 -2.59 4.18
CA ASP A 295 -0.10 -3.68 3.37
C ASP A 295 -0.50 -3.19 1.97
N GLY A 296 -0.86 -4.13 1.09
CA GLY A 296 -1.42 -3.82 -0.22
C GLY A 296 -2.83 -4.38 -0.40
N ARG A 297 -3.49 -3.95 -1.47
CA ARG A 297 -4.85 -4.39 -1.83
C ARG A 297 -5.90 -4.00 -0.78
N ASP A 298 -6.77 -4.96 -0.35
CA ASP A 298 -7.84 -4.76 0.62
C ASP A 298 -8.97 -3.88 0.08
N ASN A 299 -9.57 -4.35 -0.99
CA ASN A 299 -10.72 -3.70 -1.61
C ASN A 299 -11.93 -4.63 -1.56
N ILE A 300 -13.12 -4.05 -1.38
CA ILE A 300 -14.39 -4.71 -1.62
C ILE A 300 -15.04 -4.03 -2.82
N VAL A 301 -15.52 -4.84 -3.77
CA VAL A 301 -15.97 -4.34 -5.06
C VAL A 301 -17.29 -5.00 -5.46
N ASP A 302 -18.30 -4.19 -5.75
CA ASP A 302 -19.48 -4.60 -6.50
C ASP A 302 -19.28 -4.24 -7.96
N ALA A 303 -19.24 -5.24 -8.83
CA ALA A 303 -19.02 -5.05 -10.25
C ALA A 303 -20.07 -5.77 -11.08
N SER A 304 -20.46 -5.17 -12.19
CA SER A 304 -21.44 -5.72 -13.13
C SER A 304 -21.01 -5.49 -14.56
N LEU A 305 -21.25 -6.46 -15.41
CA LEU A 305 -21.01 -6.41 -16.86
C LEU A 305 -22.35 -6.65 -17.60
N ALA A 306 -22.69 -5.73 -18.50
CA ALA A 306 -23.83 -5.81 -19.38
C ALA A 306 -23.36 -6.21 -20.79
N PHE A 307 -24.07 -7.15 -21.45
CA PHE A 307 -23.72 -7.66 -22.77
C PHE A 307 -24.97 -8.17 -23.51
N ASP A 308 -24.85 -8.22 -24.85
CA ASP A 308 -25.94 -8.68 -25.74
C ASP A 308 -26.03 -10.21 -25.77
N ALA A 309 -27.11 -10.73 -26.31
CA ALA A 309 -27.36 -12.18 -26.44
C ALA A 309 -26.25 -12.95 -27.21
N ASP A 310 -25.49 -12.25 -28.06
CA ASP A 310 -24.36 -12.84 -28.78
C ASP A 310 -23.02 -12.70 -28.01
N GLY A 311 -23.03 -12.13 -26.81
CA GLY A 311 -21.86 -11.94 -25.95
C GLY A 311 -21.06 -10.66 -26.21
N THR A 312 -21.57 -9.71 -27.00
CA THR A 312 -20.91 -8.43 -27.20
C THR A 312 -21.04 -7.53 -25.96
N PHE A 313 -19.91 -7.07 -25.38
CA PHE A 313 -19.92 -6.25 -24.18
C PHE A 313 -20.47 -4.85 -24.46
N GLN A 314 -21.37 -4.38 -23.60
CA GLN A 314 -22.03 -3.08 -23.73
C GLN A 314 -21.58 -2.08 -22.66
N ALA A 315 -21.50 -2.49 -21.42
CA ALA A 315 -21.14 -1.59 -20.33
C ALA A 315 -20.56 -2.33 -19.12
N ILE A 316 -19.73 -1.63 -18.34
CA ILE A 316 -19.27 -2.07 -17.03
C ILE A 316 -19.62 -1.03 -15.97
N ARG A 317 -20.11 -1.49 -14.83
CA ARG A 317 -20.38 -0.67 -13.65
C ARG A 317 -19.61 -1.21 -12.46
N ILE A 318 -18.91 -0.31 -11.72
CA ILE A 318 -18.05 -0.67 -10.61
C ILE A 318 -18.33 0.27 -9.44
N ARG A 319 -18.54 -0.31 -8.27
CA ARG A 319 -18.55 0.36 -6.98
C ARG A 319 -17.48 -0.28 -6.10
N SER A 320 -16.48 0.50 -5.66
CA SER A 320 -15.35 -0.01 -4.89
C SER A 320 -15.17 0.74 -3.58
N TRP A 321 -14.88 0.00 -2.50
CA TRP A 321 -14.43 0.52 -1.22
C TRP A 321 -12.99 0.06 -1.02
N GLY A 322 -12.05 1.01 -1.07
CA GLY A 322 -10.62 0.76 -0.85
C GLY A 322 -10.23 1.06 0.59
N ASN A 323 -9.67 0.11 1.30
CA ASN A 323 -9.19 0.29 2.66
C ASN A 323 -7.90 1.11 2.68
N LEU A 324 -7.85 2.20 3.44
CA LEU A 324 -6.66 3.04 3.63
C LEU A 324 -5.92 2.69 4.93
N GLY A 325 -6.58 1.94 5.84
CA GLY A 325 -6.12 1.74 7.20
C GLY A 325 -6.49 2.90 8.13
N ALA A 326 -5.87 2.95 9.30
CA ALA A 326 -6.16 3.97 10.31
C ALA A 326 -5.64 5.36 9.94
N TYR A 327 -4.66 5.42 9.06
CA TYR A 327 -4.05 6.64 8.52
C TYR A 327 -3.85 6.49 7.02
N VAL A 328 -3.67 7.62 6.33
CA VAL A 328 -3.30 7.59 4.92
C VAL A 328 -1.79 7.45 4.81
N SER A 329 -1.32 6.32 4.25
CA SER A 329 0.10 6.13 3.94
C SER A 329 0.57 7.11 2.88
N TYR A 330 1.88 7.27 2.72
CA TYR A 330 2.50 8.25 1.80
C TYR A 330 1.89 8.25 0.40
N ARG A 331 1.48 7.09 -0.11
CA ARG A 331 0.77 6.94 -1.40
C ARG A 331 -0.44 6.01 -1.31
N GLY A 332 -0.96 5.77 -0.12
CA GLY A 332 -2.03 4.81 0.13
C GLY A 332 -3.36 5.15 -0.54
N ALA A 333 -3.65 6.43 -0.75
CA ALA A 333 -4.85 6.87 -1.44
C ALA A 333 -4.86 6.53 -2.96
N ALA A 334 -3.69 6.28 -3.57
CA ALA A 334 -3.58 6.15 -5.01
C ALA A 334 -4.00 4.77 -5.59
N PRO A 335 -3.66 3.61 -5.00
CA PRO A 335 -3.94 2.31 -5.62
C PRO A 335 -5.40 2.06 -5.99
N PRO A 336 -6.41 2.41 -5.18
CA PRO A 336 -7.80 2.20 -5.56
C PRO A 336 -8.24 3.02 -6.79
N VAL A 337 -7.59 4.14 -7.07
CA VAL A 337 -8.01 5.12 -8.09
C VAL A 337 -7.16 5.09 -9.35
N VAL A 338 -5.82 5.10 -9.22
CA VAL A 338 -4.89 5.36 -10.33
C VAL A 338 -5.00 4.33 -11.46
N HIS A 339 -5.40 3.11 -11.14
CA HIS A 339 -5.44 2.02 -12.10
C HIS A 339 -6.84 1.61 -12.53
N ILE A 340 -7.86 2.39 -12.14
CA ILE A 340 -9.23 2.13 -12.58
C ILE A 340 -9.37 2.20 -14.10
N GLY A 341 -8.49 2.94 -14.79
CA GLY A 341 -8.43 2.97 -16.25
C GLY A 341 -8.17 1.61 -16.90
N THR A 342 -7.65 0.61 -16.15
CA THR A 342 -7.48 -0.76 -16.61
C THR A 342 -8.69 -1.67 -16.31
N ALA A 343 -9.75 -1.15 -15.74
CA ALA A 343 -10.90 -1.95 -15.32
C ALA A 343 -11.69 -2.58 -16.46
N ILE A 344 -11.55 -2.06 -17.68
CA ILE A 344 -12.11 -2.72 -18.88
C ILE A 344 -11.20 -3.79 -19.47
N GLY A 345 -10.01 -4.04 -18.89
CA GLY A 345 -9.02 -4.97 -19.46
C GLY A 345 -8.60 -4.55 -20.87
N VAL A 346 -8.52 -5.52 -21.75
CA VAL A 346 -8.20 -5.37 -23.18
C VAL A 346 -9.43 -5.48 -24.08
N TYR A 347 -10.62 -5.20 -23.51
CA TYR A 347 -11.89 -5.44 -24.19
C TYR A 347 -12.52 -4.14 -24.72
N THR A 348 -13.28 -4.28 -25.79
CA THR A 348 -14.05 -3.19 -26.45
C THR A 348 -15.34 -2.92 -25.68
N THR A 349 -15.25 -2.34 -24.47
CA THR A 349 -16.43 -1.94 -23.70
C THR A 349 -16.81 -0.50 -24.02
N PRO A 350 -17.98 -0.21 -24.63
CA PRO A 350 -18.31 1.13 -25.12
C PRO A 350 -18.44 2.19 -24.03
N THR A 351 -18.98 1.83 -22.87
CA THR A 351 -19.18 2.75 -21.75
C THR A 351 -18.86 2.09 -20.41
N ALA A 352 -18.49 2.90 -19.46
CA ALA A 352 -18.18 2.46 -18.08
C ALA A 352 -18.56 3.56 -17.07
N HIS A 353 -18.95 3.13 -15.88
CA HIS A 353 -19.12 4.02 -14.74
C HIS A 353 -18.49 3.40 -13.49
N VAL A 354 -17.69 4.19 -12.78
CA VAL A 354 -16.91 3.74 -11.64
C VAL A 354 -17.04 4.72 -10.50
N GLU A 355 -17.36 4.20 -9.31
CA GLU A 355 -17.33 4.94 -8.05
C GLU A 355 -16.37 4.27 -7.08
N ILE A 356 -15.54 5.06 -6.39
CA ILE A 356 -14.56 4.58 -5.43
C ILE A 356 -14.64 5.42 -4.16
N SER A 357 -14.78 4.76 -3.01
CA SER A 357 -14.60 5.37 -1.69
C SER A 357 -13.29 4.91 -1.06
N GLY A 358 -12.44 5.84 -0.65
CA GLY A 358 -11.29 5.58 0.20
C GLY A 358 -11.69 5.59 1.66
N MET A 359 -11.59 4.43 2.33
CA MET A 359 -12.15 4.20 3.65
C MET A 359 -11.08 4.14 4.73
N LEU A 360 -11.27 4.84 5.84
CA LEU A 360 -10.48 4.69 7.05
C LEU A 360 -11.02 3.54 7.91
N THR A 361 -10.13 2.70 8.42
CA THR A 361 -10.46 1.54 9.27
C THR A 361 -9.41 1.34 10.36
N ASN A 362 -9.72 0.55 11.39
CA ASN A 362 -8.78 0.25 12.47
C ASN A 362 -7.76 -0.85 12.07
N THR A 363 -7.11 -0.68 10.92
CA THR A 363 -6.10 -1.59 10.38
C THR A 363 -4.80 -0.85 10.06
N HIS A 364 -3.73 -1.58 9.71
CA HIS A 364 -2.53 -0.96 9.14
C HIS A 364 -2.87 -0.16 7.89
N CYS A 365 -2.02 0.80 7.55
CA CYS A 365 -2.16 1.53 6.30
C CYS A 365 -2.00 0.58 5.10
N THR A 366 -2.70 0.90 4.02
CA THR A 366 -2.40 0.30 2.72
C THR A 366 -1.50 1.22 1.89
N SER A 367 -0.70 0.63 1.03
CA SER A 367 0.20 1.33 0.13
C SER A 367 0.27 0.64 -1.24
N PRO A 368 0.89 1.25 -2.25
CA PRO A 368 1.12 0.56 -3.51
C PRO A 368 1.89 -0.75 -3.30
N TYR A 369 1.27 -1.87 -3.63
CA TYR A 369 1.89 -3.20 -3.69
C TYR A 369 1.94 -3.65 -5.15
N ARG A 370 2.92 -4.45 -5.53
CA ARG A 370 3.22 -4.94 -6.90
C ARG A 370 2.00 -5.00 -7.82
N GLY A 371 1.98 -4.13 -8.85
CA GLY A 371 0.84 -3.91 -9.74
C GLY A 371 -0.10 -2.77 -9.32
N ALA A 372 -0.23 -2.46 -8.00
CA ALA A 372 -0.87 -1.27 -7.42
C ALA A 372 -2.23 -0.92 -8.05
N GLY A 373 -3.23 -1.79 -7.92
CA GLY A 373 -4.59 -1.64 -8.46
C GLY A 373 -4.82 -2.39 -9.78
N ARG A 374 -3.77 -2.68 -10.58
CA ARG A 374 -3.93 -3.45 -11.83
C ARG A 374 -4.34 -4.90 -11.59
N PRO A 375 -3.73 -5.67 -10.67
CA PRO A 375 -4.19 -7.02 -10.37
C PRO A 375 -5.63 -7.07 -9.88
N GLU A 376 -6.05 -6.06 -9.10
CA GLU A 376 -7.40 -5.91 -8.61
C GLU A 376 -8.39 -5.72 -9.77
N SER A 377 -8.06 -4.82 -10.70
CA SER A 377 -8.85 -4.58 -11.91
C SER A 377 -8.90 -5.81 -12.82
N SER A 378 -7.76 -6.48 -13.02
CA SER A 378 -7.71 -7.70 -13.85
C SER A 378 -8.54 -8.83 -13.24
N TYR A 379 -8.42 -9.05 -11.92
CA TYR A 379 -9.23 -10.07 -11.25
C TYR A 379 -10.72 -9.80 -11.41
N MET A 380 -11.14 -8.56 -11.22
CA MET A 380 -12.54 -8.15 -11.34
C MET A 380 -13.09 -8.38 -12.73
N ILE A 381 -12.45 -7.84 -13.77
CA ILE A 381 -12.97 -7.95 -15.14
C ILE A 381 -12.95 -9.41 -15.64
N GLU A 382 -11.88 -10.14 -15.37
CA GLU A 382 -11.77 -11.52 -15.82
C GLU A 382 -12.79 -12.46 -15.13
N ARG A 383 -13.14 -12.19 -13.86
CA ARG A 383 -14.23 -12.91 -13.18
C ARG A 383 -15.59 -12.62 -13.81
N LEU A 384 -15.87 -11.38 -14.18
CA LEU A 384 -17.11 -11.03 -14.87
C LEU A 384 -17.18 -11.68 -16.27
N VAL A 385 -16.07 -11.73 -17.00
CA VAL A 385 -15.98 -12.39 -18.31
C VAL A 385 -16.23 -13.91 -18.19
N GLU A 386 -15.67 -14.59 -17.18
CA GLU A 386 -15.97 -16.00 -16.91
C GLU A 386 -17.46 -16.22 -16.63
N MET A 387 -18.06 -15.39 -15.77
CA MET A 387 -19.50 -15.49 -15.48
C MET A 387 -20.36 -15.25 -16.71
N ALA A 388 -19.98 -14.31 -17.57
CA ALA A 388 -20.69 -14.06 -18.83
C ALA A 388 -20.58 -15.26 -19.80
N ALA A 389 -19.42 -15.91 -19.85
CA ALA A 389 -19.23 -17.10 -20.64
C ALA A 389 -20.11 -18.28 -20.14
N ASP A 390 -20.16 -18.47 -18.81
CA ASP A 390 -21.03 -19.46 -18.17
C ASP A 390 -22.52 -19.20 -18.45
N GLU A 391 -22.95 -17.93 -18.32
CA GLU A 391 -24.35 -17.51 -18.60
C GLU A 391 -24.78 -17.81 -20.05
N LEU A 392 -23.87 -17.61 -21.01
CA LEU A 392 -24.10 -17.87 -22.44
C LEU A 392 -23.85 -19.34 -22.87
N ALA A 393 -23.33 -20.18 -21.96
CA ALA A 393 -22.79 -21.51 -22.30
C ALA A 393 -21.76 -21.45 -23.45
N MET A 394 -20.93 -20.39 -23.48
CA MET A 394 -19.91 -20.11 -24.48
C MET A 394 -18.53 -20.47 -23.95
N ASP A 395 -17.61 -20.89 -24.82
CA ASP A 395 -16.20 -21.06 -24.44
C ASP A 395 -15.63 -19.71 -23.99
N PRO A 396 -15.01 -19.63 -22.81
CA PRO A 396 -14.51 -18.37 -22.28
C PRO A 396 -13.39 -17.71 -23.12
N ALA A 397 -12.63 -18.48 -23.89
CA ALA A 397 -11.66 -17.97 -24.85
C ALA A 397 -12.35 -17.32 -26.06
N GLU A 398 -13.43 -17.94 -26.55
CA GLU A 398 -14.21 -17.37 -27.66
C GLU A 398 -14.93 -16.10 -27.26
N LEU A 399 -15.48 -16.00 -26.04
CA LEU A 399 -16.06 -14.76 -25.53
C LEU A 399 -15.02 -13.64 -25.43
N ARG A 400 -13.80 -13.95 -24.97
CA ARG A 400 -12.68 -13.00 -24.94
C ARG A 400 -12.31 -12.55 -26.34
N ARG A 401 -12.10 -13.48 -27.27
CA ARG A 401 -11.75 -13.18 -28.67
C ARG A 401 -12.75 -12.24 -29.33
N LYS A 402 -14.04 -12.46 -29.09
CA LYS A 402 -15.11 -11.62 -29.61
C LYS A 402 -14.99 -10.16 -29.18
N ASN A 403 -14.54 -9.92 -27.95
CA ASN A 403 -14.52 -8.60 -27.34
C ASN A 403 -13.11 -7.98 -27.25
N ILE A 404 -12.07 -8.67 -27.66
CA ILE A 404 -10.70 -8.12 -27.66
C ILE A 404 -10.63 -6.90 -28.59
N ILE A 405 -9.92 -5.86 -28.12
CA ILE A 405 -9.60 -4.67 -28.93
C ILE A 405 -8.65 -5.11 -30.07
N PRO A 406 -9.06 -5.02 -31.34
CA PRO A 406 -8.21 -5.43 -32.45
C PRO A 406 -7.05 -4.44 -32.65
N SER A 407 -5.90 -4.95 -33.11
CA SER A 407 -4.71 -4.11 -33.36
C SER A 407 -4.97 -2.96 -34.35
N SER A 408 -5.91 -3.16 -35.27
CA SER A 408 -6.35 -2.14 -36.24
C SER A 408 -7.10 -0.95 -35.62
N ALA A 409 -7.57 -1.07 -34.36
CA ALA A 409 -8.24 0.00 -33.65
C ALA A 409 -7.28 0.93 -32.90
N MET A 410 -5.97 0.62 -32.90
CA MET A 410 -4.99 1.42 -32.18
C MET A 410 -4.67 2.76 -32.89
N PRO A 411 -4.57 3.87 -32.17
CA PRO A 411 -4.75 4.02 -30.73
C PRO A 411 -6.21 3.94 -30.29
N TYR A 412 -6.52 3.09 -29.30
CA TYR A 412 -7.87 2.87 -28.78
C TYR A 412 -8.09 3.68 -27.50
N LYS A 413 -9.03 4.63 -27.55
CA LYS A 413 -9.45 5.39 -26.38
C LYS A 413 -10.48 4.60 -25.57
N THR A 414 -10.14 4.25 -24.33
CA THR A 414 -11.06 3.57 -23.42
C THR A 414 -12.17 4.52 -22.92
N PRO A 415 -13.31 4.01 -22.44
CA PRO A 415 -14.36 4.85 -21.83
C PRO A 415 -13.94 5.45 -20.46
N LEU A 416 -12.78 5.05 -19.94
CA LEU A 416 -12.22 5.57 -18.68
C LEU A 416 -11.04 6.52 -18.95
N THR A 417 -9.87 6.26 -18.35
CA THR A 417 -8.78 7.24 -18.32
C THR A 417 -7.66 6.98 -19.32
N TYR A 418 -7.55 5.75 -19.86
CA TYR A 418 -6.42 5.37 -20.71
C TYR A 418 -6.73 5.39 -22.19
N THR A 419 -5.69 5.60 -22.98
CA THR A 419 -5.66 5.33 -24.41
C THR A 419 -4.55 4.30 -24.65
N TYR A 420 -4.90 3.16 -25.24
CA TYR A 420 -3.91 2.16 -25.65
C TYR A 420 -3.33 2.57 -27.00
N ASP A 421 -2.02 2.66 -27.07
CA ASP A 421 -1.30 3.12 -28.27
C ASP A 421 -0.81 1.97 -29.17
N CYS A 422 -0.70 0.75 -28.59
CA CYS A 422 -0.30 -0.46 -29.29
C CYS A 422 -0.84 -1.70 -28.57
N GLY A 423 -0.90 -2.83 -29.28
CA GLY A 423 -1.25 -4.13 -28.72
C GLY A 423 -1.66 -5.15 -29.78
N GLU A 424 -1.11 -6.36 -29.67
CA GLU A 424 -1.48 -7.55 -30.43
C GLU A 424 -2.16 -8.53 -29.45
N PHE A 425 -3.30 -8.12 -28.87
CA PHE A 425 -3.93 -8.83 -27.75
C PHE A 425 -4.48 -10.20 -28.18
N GLU A 426 -5.04 -10.30 -29.37
CA GLU A 426 -5.53 -11.56 -29.90
C GLU A 426 -4.39 -12.56 -30.14
N GLN A 427 -3.29 -12.11 -30.72
CA GLN A 427 -2.10 -12.94 -30.92
C GLN A 427 -1.53 -13.45 -29.58
N ASN A 428 -1.53 -12.61 -28.54
CA ASN A 428 -1.11 -13.02 -27.20
C ASN A 428 -2.01 -14.13 -26.63
N LEU A 429 -3.33 -14.02 -26.86
CA LEU A 429 -4.28 -15.07 -26.48
C LEU A 429 -3.99 -16.37 -27.22
N ASP A 430 -3.79 -16.33 -28.54
CA ASP A 430 -3.48 -17.49 -29.37
C ASP A 430 -2.22 -18.21 -28.90
N ILE A 431 -1.15 -17.47 -28.67
CA ILE A 431 0.12 -18.02 -28.16
C ILE A 431 -0.10 -18.68 -26.78
N ALA A 432 -0.83 -18.04 -25.89
CA ALA A 432 -1.11 -18.58 -24.56
C ALA A 432 -1.95 -19.89 -24.64
N MET A 433 -2.95 -19.94 -25.52
CA MET A 433 -3.77 -21.11 -25.73
C MET A 433 -2.98 -22.29 -26.34
N GLU A 434 -2.08 -22.00 -27.29
CA GLU A 434 -1.17 -22.99 -27.87
C GLU A 434 -0.22 -23.56 -26.80
N MET A 435 0.45 -22.69 -26.04
CA MET A 435 1.36 -23.07 -24.95
C MET A 435 0.69 -23.91 -23.86
N ALA A 436 -0.58 -23.63 -23.57
CA ALA A 436 -1.38 -24.35 -22.57
C ALA A 436 -2.01 -25.66 -23.13
N ASP A 437 -1.88 -25.94 -24.43
CA ASP A 437 -2.64 -26.97 -25.10
C ASP A 437 -4.13 -26.88 -24.71
N TRP A 438 -4.73 -25.70 -24.95
CA TRP A 438 -6.12 -25.42 -24.59
C TRP A 438 -7.10 -26.44 -25.22
N ALA A 439 -6.91 -26.78 -26.49
CA ALA A 439 -7.75 -27.72 -27.21
C ALA A 439 -7.69 -29.15 -26.64
N GLY A 440 -6.57 -29.56 -26.05
CA GLY A 440 -6.39 -30.86 -25.39
C GLY A 440 -6.92 -30.94 -23.96
N PHE A 441 -7.35 -29.82 -23.38
CA PHE A 441 -7.80 -29.77 -21.98
C PHE A 441 -8.97 -30.71 -21.64
N PRO A 442 -10.03 -30.88 -22.49
CA PRO A 442 -11.13 -31.79 -22.20
C PRO A 442 -10.68 -33.25 -22.04
N GLU A 443 -9.68 -33.68 -22.80
CA GLU A 443 -9.15 -35.05 -22.70
C GLU A 443 -8.29 -35.21 -21.44
N ARG A 444 -7.39 -34.27 -21.17
CA ARG A 444 -6.61 -34.27 -19.91
C ARG A 444 -7.49 -34.25 -18.67
N ARG A 445 -8.60 -33.55 -18.71
CA ARG A 445 -9.58 -33.53 -17.62
C ARG A 445 -10.20 -34.92 -17.41
N LYS A 446 -10.66 -35.60 -18.47
CA LYS A 446 -11.20 -36.94 -18.36
C LYS A 446 -10.18 -37.95 -17.83
N GLU A 447 -8.93 -37.87 -18.29
CA GLU A 447 -7.82 -38.69 -17.77
C GLU A 447 -7.58 -38.48 -16.28
N SER A 448 -7.69 -37.24 -15.80
CA SER A 448 -7.51 -36.89 -14.38
C SER A 448 -8.70 -37.30 -13.51
N GLU A 449 -9.91 -37.38 -14.05
CA GLU A 449 -11.13 -37.82 -13.36
C GLU A 449 -11.25 -39.34 -13.27
N ALA A 450 -10.53 -40.12 -14.11
CA ALA A 450 -10.51 -41.57 -14.16
C ALA A 450 -9.54 -42.19 -13.15
#